data_938bf127a3e003160f924cd78f94f018
#
_entry.id   938bf127a3e003160f924cd78f94f018
#
_cell.length_a   1.000
_cell.length_b   1.000
_cell.length_c   1.000
_cell.angle_alpha   90.00
_cell.angle_beta   90.00
_cell.angle_gamma   90.00
#
_symmetry.space_group_name_H-M   'P 1'
#
loop_
_entity.id
_entity.type
_entity.pdbx_description
1 polymer ?
#
loop_
_entity_poly.entity_id
_entity_poly.type
_entity_poly.pdbx_seq_one_letter_code
_entity_poly.pdbx_strand_id
1 'polypeptide(L)'
;MGVVTAHYSVEGHSFFGIPLGDILPFTISRTIHTQFAVLWIATAWLATGLYIAPAISGHEPKYQALGVNVLFYALLFIVAGSTACGWLGTLQHRGVDFSFWLGNQGLEFTSMGRVWQYLLFVGLLFWAFLLGRGLWPALRKPSESRGLIAMVFLAAVCIGGFYATSLTWGQHTHYAMVEYWRWWLVHLWVEGFFEVFATAVIALLFTRLGLIRAASANAAIVLETIVFLFGGILGTLHHLYFTGTPTAVIAIGAMFSALEVVPLSMIGIEAYRNYQRTKAAPWVANYRWAILCFIAVGFWNTIGAGLLGFSINTPIALYYMQGLNMTAAHGHAALFGVYGMLGVGLMLFCLRGLTDRLAWSDALLKPMFWLLNIGLAMMVFMALVPAGIYQAWASITKGMWFARSPEVIHSPFMENMVWLRVPGDVVFAVGTVFLALFVLRVMRRPARPAVVPVEVPIEIAGRPAAKARVSTKA
;
A
#
# COMPACT_ATOMS: atom_id res chain seq x y z
N MET A 1 -4.71 15.16 5.84
CA MET A 1 -6.11 14.82 5.51
C MET A 1 -6.72 13.83 6.51
N GLY A 2 -6.04 12.76 6.92
CA GLY A 2 -6.60 11.78 7.87
C GLY A 2 -7.08 12.39 9.18
N VAL A 3 -6.30 13.26 9.80
CA VAL A 3 -6.69 14.00 11.05
C VAL A 3 -7.95 14.83 10.82
N VAL A 4 -8.03 15.56 9.69
CA VAL A 4 -9.20 16.35 9.33
C VAL A 4 -10.43 15.46 9.12
N THR A 5 -10.27 14.32 8.45
CA THR A 5 -11.38 13.38 8.22
C THR A 5 -11.86 12.76 9.55
N ALA A 6 -10.95 12.38 10.44
CA ALA A 6 -11.30 11.84 11.76
C ALA A 6 -11.99 12.89 12.65
N HIS A 7 -11.61 14.16 12.51
CA HIS A 7 -12.20 15.27 13.27
C HIS A 7 -13.72 15.41 13.06
N TYR A 8 -14.22 15.14 11.84
CA TYR A 8 -15.66 15.15 11.56
C TYR A 8 -16.46 14.18 12.45
N SER A 9 -15.85 13.10 12.91
CA SER A 9 -16.49 12.16 13.84
C SER A 9 -16.54 12.68 15.29
N VAL A 10 -15.72 13.68 15.63
CA VAL A 10 -15.63 14.25 16.99
C VAL A 10 -16.46 15.51 17.13
N GLU A 11 -16.27 16.48 16.22
CA GLU A 11 -16.89 17.82 16.32
C GLU A 11 -17.92 18.12 15.21
N GLY A 12 -18.12 17.20 14.26
CA GLY A 12 -19.06 17.42 13.15
C GLY A 12 -18.52 18.43 12.12
N HIS A 13 -19.36 19.37 11.69
CA HIS A 13 -19.06 20.29 10.59
C HIS A 13 -18.15 21.47 10.94
N SER A 14 -17.92 21.75 12.21
CA SER A 14 -17.03 22.81 12.64
C SER A 14 -15.70 22.26 13.15
N PHE A 15 -14.65 23.08 13.03
CA PHE A 15 -13.31 22.77 13.53
C PHE A 15 -12.89 23.92 14.45
N PHE A 16 -13.04 23.73 15.76
CA PHE A 16 -12.78 24.78 16.75
C PHE A 16 -13.41 26.13 16.38
N GLY A 17 -14.71 26.11 16.00
CA GLY A 17 -15.46 27.30 15.60
C GLY A 17 -15.27 27.74 14.12
N ILE A 18 -14.37 27.13 13.37
CA ILE A 18 -14.24 27.36 11.92
C ILE A 18 -15.26 26.49 11.19
N PRO A 19 -16.11 27.03 10.30
CA PRO A 19 -17.10 26.24 9.53
C PRO A 19 -16.40 25.43 8.43
N LEU A 20 -15.63 24.42 8.83
CA LEU A 20 -14.82 23.59 7.93
C LEU A 20 -15.70 22.87 6.90
N GLY A 21 -16.90 22.46 7.30
CA GLY A 21 -17.84 21.76 6.42
C GLY A 21 -18.28 22.54 5.19
N ASP A 22 -18.25 23.87 5.24
CA ASP A 22 -18.61 24.73 4.10
C ASP A 22 -17.50 24.77 3.03
N ILE A 23 -16.24 24.62 3.46
CA ILE A 23 -15.08 24.70 2.57
C ILE A 23 -14.62 23.30 2.16
N LEU A 24 -14.56 22.39 3.11
CA LEU A 24 -14.03 21.03 2.93
C LEU A 24 -15.00 19.99 3.55
N PRO A 25 -16.16 19.74 2.96
CA PRO A 25 -17.11 18.76 3.46
C PRO A 25 -16.48 17.40 3.72
N PHE A 26 -17.04 16.61 4.64
CA PHE A 26 -16.55 15.27 4.99
C PHE A 26 -16.29 14.38 3.77
N THR A 27 -17.21 14.40 2.79
CA THR A 27 -17.08 13.60 1.55
C THR A 27 -15.81 13.96 0.76
N ILE A 28 -15.47 15.23 0.67
CA ILE A 28 -14.24 15.69 0.02
C ILE A 28 -13.02 15.31 0.84
N SER A 29 -13.04 15.58 2.15
CA SER A 29 -11.93 15.25 3.05
C SER A 29 -11.61 13.75 3.00
N ARG A 30 -12.65 12.90 3.07
CA ARG A 30 -12.51 11.44 3.00
C ARG A 30 -11.98 10.98 1.64
N THR A 31 -12.50 11.51 0.54
CA THR A 31 -12.03 11.17 -0.82
C THR A 31 -10.56 11.53 -1.01
N ILE A 32 -10.16 12.74 -0.62
CA ILE A 32 -8.75 13.17 -0.72
C ILE A 32 -7.85 12.31 0.17
N HIS A 33 -8.30 12.00 1.41
CA HIS A 33 -7.56 11.12 2.31
C HIS A 33 -7.30 9.74 1.67
N THR A 34 -8.34 9.11 1.12
CA THR A 34 -8.24 7.79 0.48
C THR A 34 -7.34 7.83 -0.75
N GLN A 35 -7.53 8.83 -1.63
CA GLN A 35 -6.71 8.96 -2.84
C GLN A 35 -5.25 9.23 -2.53
N PHE A 36 -4.96 10.13 -1.58
CA PHE A 36 -3.58 10.41 -1.20
C PHE A 36 -2.92 9.21 -0.56
N ALA A 37 -3.65 8.41 0.24
CA ALA A 37 -3.12 7.18 0.80
C ALA A 37 -2.66 6.22 -0.29
N VAL A 38 -3.50 5.94 -1.29
CA VAL A 38 -3.15 5.05 -2.41
C VAL A 38 -2.02 5.63 -3.25
N LEU A 39 -2.07 6.92 -3.59
CA LEU A 39 -1.10 7.55 -4.48
C LEU A 39 0.31 7.60 -3.88
N TRP A 40 0.48 7.96 -2.58
CA TRP A 40 1.83 7.99 -2.02
C TRP A 40 2.41 6.59 -1.83
N ILE A 41 1.59 5.60 -1.44
CA ILE A 41 2.00 4.20 -1.33
C ILE A 41 2.47 3.69 -2.69
N ALA A 42 1.63 3.81 -3.71
CA ALA A 42 1.97 3.39 -5.07
C ALA A 42 3.23 4.10 -5.56
N THR A 43 3.37 5.41 -5.34
CA THR A 43 4.56 6.17 -5.74
C THR A 43 5.83 5.64 -5.08
N ALA A 44 5.80 5.30 -3.79
CA ALA A 44 6.96 4.74 -3.09
C ALA A 44 7.39 3.38 -3.69
N TRP A 45 6.42 2.55 -4.04
CA TRP A 45 6.68 1.24 -4.65
C TRP A 45 7.19 1.36 -6.08
N LEU A 46 6.56 2.20 -6.89
CA LEU A 46 6.95 2.44 -8.28
C LEU A 46 8.36 3.06 -8.37
N ALA A 47 8.67 4.01 -7.48
CA ALA A 47 10.00 4.61 -7.37
C ALA A 47 11.06 3.57 -6.99
N THR A 48 10.73 2.65 -6.09
CA THR A 48 11.62 1.54 -5.72
C THR A 48 11.93 0.66 -6.93
N GLY A 49 10.94 0.31 -7.75
CA GLY A 49 11.15 -0.43 -8.99
C GLY A 49 12.18 0.24 -9.89
N LEU A 50 12.04 1.56 -10.10
CA LEU A 50 12.97 2.33 -10.92
C LEU A 50 14.38 2.41 -10.31
N TYR A 51 14.50 2.43 -8.97
CA TYR A 51 15.79 2.43 -8.28
C TYR A 51 16.49 1.08 -8.35
N ILE A 52 15.77 -0.02 -8.12
CA ILE A 52 16.39 -1.36 -8.07
C ILE A 52 16.74 -1.90 -9.46
N ALA A 53 16.07 -1.47 -10.53
CA ALA A 53 16.30 -1.99 -11.86
C ALA A 53 17.74 -1.80 -12.36
N PRO A 54 18.34 -0.59 -12.34
CA PRO A 54 19.75 -0.40 -12.66
C PRO A 54 20.69 -1.08 -11.66
N ALA A 55 20.30 -1.12 -10.37
CA ALA A 55 21.09 -1.78 -9.34
C ALA A 55 21.23 -3.30 -9.55
N ILE A 56 20.17 -3.94 -10.07
CA ILE A 56 20.14 -5.37 -10.37
C ILE A 56 20.88 -5.69 -11.68
N SER A 57 20.64 -4.89 -12.72
CA SER A 57 21.17 -5.13 -14.06
C SER A 57 22.61 -4.65 -14.26
N GLY A 58 23.08 -3.75 -13.40
CA GLY A 58 24.35 -3.02 -13.58
C GLY A 58 24.32 -2.08 -14.79
N HIS A 59 23.12 -1.73 -15.30
CA HIS A 59 22.97 -0.91 -16.49
C HIS A 59 21.88 0.14 -16.33
N GLU A 60 22.24 1.40 -16.56
CA GLU A 60 21.29 2.51 -16.62
C GLU A 60 21.02 2.88 -18.09
N PRO A 61 19.78 2.74 -18.58
CA PRO A 61 19.43 3.06 -19.96
C PRO A 61 19.60 4.55 -20.26
N LYS A 62 19.96 4.89 -21.52
CA LYS A 62 20.01 6.29 -21.97
C LYS A 62 18.69 7.00 -21.70
N TYR A 63 18.74 8.26 -21.26
CA TYR A 63 17.58 9.09 -20.94
C TYR A 63 16.68 8.55 -19.80
N GLN A 64 17.16 7.63 -18.96
CA GLN A 64 16.39 7.12 -17.83
C GLN A 64 15.99 8.23 -16.87
N ALA A 65 16.94 9.10 -16.51
CA ALA A 65 16.69 10.27 -15.65
C ALA A 65 15.61 11.21 -16.22
N LEU A 66 15.64 11.46 -17.55
CA LEU A 66 14.61 12.25 -18.21
C LEU A 66 13.23 11.59 -18.09
N GLY A 67 13.15 10.26 -18.33
CA GLY A 67 11.90 9.50 -18.19
C GLY A 67 11.35 9.57 -16.78
N VAL A 68 12.20 9.42 -15.76
CA VAL A 68 11.80 9.53 -14.33
C VAL A 68 11.30 10.95 -14.02
N ASN A 69 11.97 12.00 -14.52
CA ASN A 69 11.51 13.38 -14.33
C ASN A 69 10.15 13.62 -15.00
N VAL A 70 9.93 13.11 -16.21
CA VAL A 70 8.64 13.18 -16.89
C VAL A 70 7.55 12.52 -16.08
N LEU A 71 7.80 11.31 -15.55
CA LEU A 71 6.85 10.62 -14.66
C LEU A 71 6.55 11.43 -13.39
N PHE A 72 7.58 11.99 -12.76
CA PHE A 72 7.41 12.78 -11.53
C PHE A 72 6.53 14.01 -11.76
N TYR A 73 6.81 14.80 -12.80
CA TYR A 73 6.01 15.99 -13.09
C TYR A 73 4.61 15.67 -13.61
N ALA A 74 4.46 14.57 -14.37
CA ALA A 74 3.15 14.08 -14.79
C ALA A 74 2.32 13.64 -13.58
N LEU A 75 2.91 12.90 -12.63
CA LEU A 75 2.24 12.50 -11.40
C LEU A 75 1.83 13.72 -10.56
N LEU A 76 2.72 14.69 -10.40
CA LEU A 76 2.41 15.92 -9.67
C LEU A 76 1.24 16.67 -10.30
N PHE A 77 1.22 16.77 -11.63
CA PHE A 77 0.11 17.37 -12.39
C PHE A 77 -1.20 16.60 -12.19
N ILE A 78 -1.16 15.26 -12.26
CA ILE A 78 -2.34 14.41 -12.04
C ILE A 78 -2.86 14.60 -10.61
N VAL A 79 -1.99 14.55 -9.60
CA VAL A 79 -2.39 14.69 -8.19
C VAL A 79 -3.01 16.06 -7.93
N ALA A 80 -2.36 17.14 -8.36
CA ALA A 80 -2.87 18.49 -8.16
C ALA A 80 -4.19 18.72 -8.92
N GLY A 81 -4.22 18.34 -10.19
CA GLY A 81 -5.38 18.52 -11.06
C GLY A 81 -6.57 17.67 -10.62
N SER A 82 -6.38 16.37 -10.35
CA SER A 82 -7.46 15.49 -9.91
C SER A 82 -8.03 15.91 -8.55
N THR A 83 -7.18 16.41 -7.63
CA THR A 83 -7.63 16.90 -6.32
C THR A 83 -8.46 18.17 -6.48
N ALA A 84 -7.99 19.16 -7.22
CA ALA A 84 -8.72 20.41 -7.45
C ALA A 84 -10.05 20.18 -8.20
N CYS A 85 -10.00 19.39 -9.28
CA CYS A 85 -11.20 19.08 -10.05
C CYS A 85 -12.16 18.16 -9.27
N GLY A 86 -11.64 17.24 -8.47
CA GLY A 86 -12.42 16.37 -7.59
C GLY A 86 -13.17 17.18 -6.52
N TRP A 87 -12.52 18.18 -5.95
CA TRP A 87 -13.15 19.11 -5.00
C TRP A 87 -14.31 19.88 -5.66
N LEU A 88 -14.04 20.50 -6.83
CA LEU A 88 -15.10 21.22 -7.60
C LEU A 88 -16.24 20.30 -8.03
N GLY A 89 -15.96 19.06 -8.43
CA GLY A 89 -16.97 18.10 -8.81
C GLY A 89 -17.84 17.65 -7.64
N THR A 90 -17.28 17.47 -6.46
CA THR A 90 -18.04 17.07 -5.26
C THR A 90 -18.98 18.18 -4.78
N LEU A 91 -18.60 19.44 -4.93
CA LEU A 91 -19.48 20.57 -4.64
C LEU A 91 -20.66 20.71 -5.65
N GLN A 92 -20.64 19.91 -6.72
CA GLN A 92 -21.69 19.83 -7.76
C GLN A 92 -22.03 21.16 -8.46
N HIS A 93 -21.20 22.18 -8.36
CA HIS A 93 -21.41 23.47 -9.03
C HIS A 93 -21.23 23.41 -10.56
N ARG A 94 -20.68 22.30 -11.10
CA ARG A 94 -20.30 22.15 -12.51
C ARG A 94 -21.10 21.07 -13.25
N GLY A 95 -22.04 20.41 -12.58
CA GLY A 95 -22.87 19.36 -13.16
C GLY A 95 -22.22 17.99 -13.29
N VAL A 96 -23.00 17.02 -13.75
CA VAL A 96 -22.65 15.58 -13.78
C VAL A 96 -21.55 15.28 -14.81
N ASP A 97 -21.57 15.92 -15.97
CA ASP A 97 -20.56 15.70 -17.02
C ASP A 97 -19.18 16.13 -16.56
N PHE A 98 -19.06 17.28 -15.92
CA PHE A 98 -17.81 17.72 -15.32
C PHE A 98 -17.33 16.72 -14.25
N SER A 99 -18.22 16.25 -13.40
CA SER A 99 -17.88 15.27 -12.35
C SER A 99 -17.36 13.97 -12.94
N PHE A 100 -17.95 13.46 -14.01
CA PHE A 100 -17.49 12.25 -14.69
C PHE A 100 -16.14 12.43 -15.39
N TRP A 101 -15.96 13.51 -16.16
CA TRP A 101 -14.76 13.69 -16.98
C TRP A 101 -13.55 14.22 -16.21
N LEU A 102 -13.75 15.19 -15.35
CA LEU A 102 -12.67 15.90 -14.66
C LEU A 102 -12.76 15.82 -13.15
N GLY A 103 -13.97 15.73 -12.58
CA GLY A 103 -14.22 15.85 -11.16
C GLY A 103 -14.17 14.53 -10.39
N ASN A 104 -15.27 14.23 -9.70
CA ASN A 104 -15.41 13.07 -8.83
C ASN A 104 -16.57 12.18 -9.31
N GLN A 105 -16.28 10.96 -9.70
CA GLN A 105 -17.28 9.98 -10.16
C GLN A 105 -18.10 9.36 -9.01
N GLY A 106 -17.79 9.66 -7.74
CA GLY A 106 -18.50 9.12 -6.58
C GLY A 106 -18.17 7.68 -6.22
N LEU A 107 -17.20 7.06 -6.89
CA LEU A 107 -16.79 5.66 -6.67
C LEU A 107 -15.59 5.62 -5.75
N GLU A 108 -15.72 5.01 -4.57
CA GLU A 108 -14.62 4.89 -3.61
C GLU A 108 -13.39 4.21 -4.25
N PHE A 109 -12.19 4.71 -3.93
CA PHE A 109 -10.88 4.36 -4.49
C PHE A 109 -10.68 4.72 -5.98
N THR A 110 -11.73 4.81 -6.78
CA THR A 110 -11.68 5.08 -8.24
C THR A 110 -12.44 6.36 -8.61
N SER A 111 -12.55 7.28 -7.67
CA SER A 111 -13.39 8.48 -7.79
C SER A 111 -12.86 9.55 -8.76
N MET A 112 -11.59 9.46 -9.17
CA MET A 112 -11.02 10.44 -10.12
C MET A 112 -11.78 10.52 -11.43
N GLY A 113 -11.90 11.73 -11.97
CA GLY A 113 -12.49 11.95 -13.29
C GLY A 113 -11.75 11.19 -14.40
N ARG A 114 -12.46 10.86 -15.45
CA ARG A 114 -12.01 9.99 -16.55
C ARG A 114 -10.70 10.46 -17.21
N VAL A 115 -10.51 11.76 -17.37
CA VAL A 115 -9.28 12.32 -17.95
C VAL A 115 -8.05 11.96 -17.09
N TRP A 116 -8.17 12.06 -15.78
CA TRP A 116 -7.09 11.73 -14.84
C TRP A 116 -6.79 10.23 -14.84
N GLN A 117 -7.82 9.38 -15.00
CA GLN A 117 -7.66 7.94 -15.15
C GLN A 117 -6.89 7.58 -16.43
N TYR A 118 -7.18 8.24 -17.57
CA TYR A 118 -6.40 8.05 -18.81
C TYR A 118 -4.94 8.45 -18.63
N LEU A 119 -4.68 9.61 -18.02
CA LEU A 119 -3.32 10.08 -17.79
C LEU A 119 -2.54 9.15 -16.86
N LEU A 120 -3.20 8.65 -15.81
CA LEU A 120 -2.59 7.71 -14.89
C LEU A 120 -2.31 6.36 -15.56
N PHE A 121 -3.22 5.85 -16.40
CA PHE A 121 -3.01 4.65 -17.20
C PHE A 121 -1.78 4.76 -18.10
N VAL A 122 -1.68 5.84 -18.87
CA VAL A 122 -0.52 6.10 -19.73
C VAL A 122 0.77 6.22 -18.91
N GLY A 123 0.69 6.90 -17.75
CA GLY A 123 1.81 7.03 -16.82
C GLY A 123 2.30 5.68 -16.27
N LEU A 124 1.39 4.77 -15.93
CA LEU A 124 1.71 3.42 -15.45
C LEU A 124 2.35 2.55 -16.55
N LEU A 125 1.85 2.62 -17.80
CA LEU A 125 2.48 1.94 -18.92
C LEU A 125 3.88 2.49 -19.21
N PHE A 126 4.05 3.81 -19.12
CA PHE A 126 5.36 4.45 -19.29
C PHE A 126 6.32 4.07 -18.15
N TRP A 127 5.85 3.98 -16.91
CA TRP A 127 6.62 3.46 -15.80
C TRP A 127 7.07 2.00 -16.03
N ALA A 128 6.15 1.11 -16.43
CA ALA A 128 6.47 -0.28 -16.73
C ALA A 128 7.52 -0.40 -17.86
N PHE A 129 7.44 0.46 -18.87
CA PHE A 129 8.45 0.56 -19.94
C PHE A 129 9.82 0.98 -19.41
N LEU A 130 9.90 2.01 -18.55
CA LEU A 130 11.17 2.45 -17.95
C LEU A 130 11.79 1.38 -17.06
N LEU A 131 10.96 0.70 -16.25
CA LEU A 131 11.38 -0.41 -15.43
C LEU A 131 11.91 -1.57 -16.28
N GLY A 132 11.17 -1.95 -17.32
CA GLY A 132 11.53 -3.04 -18.24
C GLY A 132 12.86 -2.78 -18.94
N ARG A 133 13.09 -1.55 -19.41
CA ARG A 133 14.40 -1.16 -20.00
C ARG A 133 15.55 -1.35 -19.02
N GLY A 134 15.35 -0.99 -17.76
CA GLY A 134 16.35 -1.15 -16.72
C GLY A 134 16.61 -2.62 -16.38
N LEU A 135 15.58 -3.47 -16.34
CA LEU A 135 15.70 -4.89 -15.99
C LEU A 135 16.13 -5.79 -17.17
N TRP A 136 15.98 -5.34 -18.41
CA TRP A 136 16.18 -6.15 -19.60
C TRP A 136 17.53 -6.88 -19.69
N PRO A 137 18.68 -6.26 -19.36
CA PRO A 137 19.95 -6.97 -19.36
C PRO A 137 20.01 -8.11 -18.36
N ALA A 138 19.39 -7.95 -17.17
CA ALA A 138 19.35 -8.97 -16.14
C ALA A 138 18.41 -10.13 -16.52
N LEU A 139 17.30 -9.84 -17.19
CA LEU A 139 16.36 -10.84 -17.69
C LEU A 139 16.96 -11.75 -18.78
N ARG A 140 17.91 -11.24 -19.55
CA ARG A 140 18.60 -12.01 -20.61
C ARG A 140 19.73 -12.89 -20.09
N LYS A 141 20.27 -12.59 -18.91
CA LYS A 141 21.39 -13.37 -18.34
C LYS A 141 20.85 -14.48 -17.42
N PRO A 142 21.32 -15.71 -17.56
CA PRO A 142 21.00 -16.78 -16.62
C PRO A 142 21.52 -16.41 -15.22
N SER A 143 20.65 -16.49 -14.20
CA SER A 143 21.00 -16.27 -12.80
C SER A 143 19.97 -16.96 -11.89
N GLU A 144 20.36 -17.29 -10.65
CA GLU A 144 19.43 -17.85 -9.67
C GLU A 144 18.24 -16.91 -9.34
N SER A 145 18.43 -15.60 -9.47
CA SER A 145 17.40 -14.58 -9.23
C SER A 145 16.58 -14.22 -10.48
N ARG A 146 16.85 -14.84 -11.64
CA ARG A 146 16.16 -14.48 -12.90
C ARG A 146 14.65 -14.64 -12.79
N GLY A 147 14.18 -15.69 -12.13
CA GLY A 147 12.75 -15.92 -11.88
C GLY A 147 12.11 -14.77 -11.10
N LEU A 148 12.74 -14.34 -10.00
CA LEU A 148 12.26 -13.20 -9.20
C LEU A 148 12.25 -11.89 -10.01
N ILE A 149 13.28 -11.64 -10.81
CA ILE A 149 13.35 -10.44 -11.67
C ILE A 149 12.25 -10.47 -12.73
N ALA A 150 11.98 -11.63 -13.31
CA ALA A 150 10.92 -11.82 -14.28
C ALA A 150 9.53 -11.57 -13.65
N MET A 151 9.31 -12.03 -12.42
CA MET A 151 8.07 -11.80 -11.68
C MET A 151 7.87 -10.32 -11.33
N VAL A 152 8.92 -9.61 -10.89
CA VAL A 152 8.87 -8.14 -10.68
C VAL A 152 8.46 -7.43 -11.96
N PHE A 153 9.02 -7.81 -13.10
CA PHE A 153 8.68 -7.19 -14.38
C PHE A 153 7.27 -7.55 -14.85
N LEU A 154 6.87 -8.81 -14.74
CA LEU A 154 5.52 -9.26 -15.10
C LEU A 154 4.46 -8.55 -14.23
N ALA A 155 4.67 -8.49 -12.92
CA ALA A 155 3.78 -7.76 -12.01
C ALA A 155 3.66 -6.28 -12.40
N ALA A 156 4.77 -5.64 -12.77
CA ALA A 156 4.76 -4.25 -13.24
C ALA A 156 3.95 -4.06 -14.52
N VAL A 157 4.06 -4.97 -15.48
CA VAL A 157 3.25 -4.96 -16.72
C VAL A 157 1.77 -5.16 -16.39
N CYS A 158 1.47 -6.07 -15.48
CA CYS A 158 0.09 -6.30 -15.02
C CYS A 158 -0.47 -5.07 -14.27
N ILE A 159 0.31 -4.43 -13.39
CA ILE A 159 -0.09 -3.18 -12.71
C ILE A 159 -0.47 -2.11 -13.76
N GLY A 160 0.35 -1.92 -14.79
CA GLY A 160 0.04 -0.99 -15.87
C GLY A 160 -1.21 -1.39 -16.66
N GLY A 161 -1.26 -2.64 -17.11
CA GLY A 161 -2.33 -3.15 -17.97
C GLY A 161 -3.70 -3.23 -17.28
N PHE A 162 -3.76 -3.76 -16.06
CA PHE A 162 -5.02 -3.90 -15.33
C PHE A 162 -5.65 -2.59 -14.88
N TYR A 163 -4.88 -1.51 -14.80
CA TYR A 163 -5.47 -0.20 -14.57
C TYR A 163 -6.49 0.17 -15.65
N ALA A 164 -6.41 -0.42 -16.87
CA ALA A 164 -7.39 -0.25 -17.93
C ALA A 164 -8.81 -0.69 -17.55
N THR A 165 -8.98 -1.53 -16.53
CA THR A 165 -10.31 -1.89 -16.02
C THR A 165 -11.08 -0.68 -15.49
N SER A 166 -10.39 0.38 -15.04
CA SER A 166 -11.02 1.65 -14.66
C SER A 166 -11.69 2.37 -15.85
N LEU A 167 -11.33 2.01 -17.06
CA LEU A 167 -11.78 2.67 -18.29
C LEU A 167 -12.96 1.94 -18.96
N THR A 168 -13.45 0.84 -18.36
CA THR A 168 -14.46 -0.05 -18.98
C THR A 168 -15.89 0.42 -18.79
N TRP A 169 -16.15 1.39 -17.91
CA TRP A 169 -17.49 1.91 -17.69
C TRP A 169 -17.63 3.36 -18.17
N GLY A 170 -18.85 3.74 -18.58
CA GLY A 170 -19.24 5.10 -18.93
C GLY A 170 -20.30 5.66 -17.97
N GLN A 171 -20.75 6.88 -18.25
CA GLN A 171 -21.77 7.57 -17.43
C GLN A 171 -23.09 6.81 -17.29
N HIS A 172 -23.45 6.03 -18.30
CA HIS A 172 -24.73 5.32 -18.38
C HIS A 172 -24.59 3.82 -18.12
N THR A 173 -23.40 3.35 -17.70
CA THR A 173 -23.21 1.95 -17.35
C THR A 173 -23.99 1.62 -16.08
N HIS A 174 -24.72 0.50 -16.10
CA HIS A 174 -25.48 0.05 -14.93
C HIS A 174 -24.56 -0.17 -13.74
N TYR A 175 -24.98 0.26 -12.56
CA TYR A 175 -24.16 0.25 -11.34
C TYR A 175 -23.55 -1.12 -11.03
N ALA A 176 -24.28 -2.22 -11.18
CA ALA A 176 -23.76 -3.57 -10.96
C ALA A 176 -22.56 -3.90 -11.86
N MET A 177 -22.55 -3.41 -13.11
CA MET A 177 -21.41 -3.59 -14.02
C MET A 177 -20.26 -2.65 -13.69
N VAL A 178 -20.54 -1.43 -13.20
CA VAL A 178 -19.52 -0.53 -12.68
C VAL A 178 -18.82 -1.17 -11.48
N GLU A 179 -19.58 -1.71 -10.53
CA GLU A 179 -19.04 -2.40 -9.35
C GLU A 179 -18.20 -3.61 -9.74
N TYR A 180 -18.66 -4.42 -10.68
CA TYR A 180 -17.90 -5.56 -11.19
C TYR A 180 -16.49 -5.14 -11.66
N TRP A 181 -16.41 -4.17 -12.59
CA TRP A 181 -15.12 -3.70 -13.12
C TRP A 181 -14.32 -2.89 -12.11
N ARG A 182 -14.97 -2.12 -11.24
CA ARG A 182 -14.33 -1.36 -10.18
C ARG A 182 -13.55 -2.28 -9.25
N TRP A 183 -14.13 -3.42 -8.87
CA TRP A 183 -13.46 -4.35 -7.98
C TRP A 183 -12.36 -5.17 -8.65
N TRP A 184 -12.40 -5.35 -9.95
CA TRP A 184 -11.23 -5.82 -10.70
C TRP A 184 -10.05 -4.86 -10.58
N LEU A 185 -10.29 -3.56 -10.46
CA LEU A 185 -9.26 -2.58 -10.21
C LEU A 185 -8.89 -2.52 -8.71
N VAL A 186 -9.87 -2.41 -7.81
CA VAL A 186 -9.60 -2.15 -6.39
C VAL A 186 -9.04 -3.40 -5.70
N HIS A 187 -9.64 -4.58 -5.90
CA HIS A 187 -9.18 -5.82 -5.29
C HIS A 187 -8.01 -6.43 -6.09
N LEU A 188 -8.25 -6.90 -7.30
CA LEU A 188 -7.24 -7.65 -8.06
C LEU A 188 -6.00 -6.83 -8.41
N TRP A 189 -6.15 -5.54 -8.67
CA TRP A 189 -5.01 -4.66 -8.95
C TRP A 189 -4.19 -4.38 -7.69
N VAL A 190 -4.84 -4.12 -6.55
CA VAL A 190 -4.19 -3.79 -5.27
C VAL A 190 -3.74 -5.06 -4.55
N GLU A 191 -4.67 -5.94 -4.22
CA GLU A 191 -4.39 -7.17 -3.44
C GLU A 191 -3.80 -8.27 -4.31
N GLY A 192 -3.93 -8.17 -5.64
CA GLY A 192 -3.31 -9.07 -6.61
C GLY A 192 -1.94 -8.59 -7.07
N PHE A 193 -1.93 -7.78 -8.11
CA PHE A 193 -0.67 -7.46 -8.82
C PHE A 193 0.30 -6.60 -8.04
N PHE A 194 -0.19 -5.65 -7.22
CA PHE A 194 0.70 -4.90 -6.33
C PHE A 194 1.28 -5.78 -5.23
N GLU A 195 0.54 -6.76 -4.72
CA GLU A 195 1.04 -7.68 -3.69
C GLU A 195 2.07 -8.64 -4.26
N VAL A 196 1.87 -9.19 -5.46
CA VAL A 196 2.89 -9.97 -6.18
C VAL A 196 4.15 -9.13 -6.43
N PHE A 197 4.00 -7.87 -6.85
CA PHE A 197 5.12 -6.96 -7.00
C PHE A 197 5.85 -6.73 -5.67
N ALA A 198 5.11 -6.46 -4.61
CA ALA A 198 5.63 -6.24 -3.27
C ALA A 198 6.42 -7.44 -2.75
N THR A 199 5.82 -8.61 -2.81
CA THR A 199 6.44 -9.85 -2.34
C THR A 199 7.67 -10.20 -3.17
N ALA A 200 7.62 -10.03 -4.50
CA ALA A 200 8.76 -10.24 -5.37
C ALA A 200 9.92 -9.27 -5.04
N VAL A 201 9.62 -7.99 -4.81
CA VAL A 201 10.62 -6.99 -4.41
C VAL A 201 11.20 -7.32 -3.04
N ILE A 202 10.38 -7.60 -2.02
CA ILE A 202 10.85 -7.97 -0.68
C ILE A 202 11.70 -9.24 -0.74
N ALA A 203 11.24 -10.27 -1.44
CA ALA A 203 11.96 -11.52 -1.60
C ALA A 203 13.33 -11.31 -2.27
N LEU A 204 13.37 -10.48 -3.32
CA LEU A 204 14.60 -10.11 -4.00
C LEU A 204 15.56 -9.36 -3.07
N LEU A 205 15.06 -8.35 -2.35
CA LEU A 205 15.86 -7.57 -1.41
C LEU A 205 16.38 -8.43 -0.25
N PHE A 206 15.54 -9.28 0.33
CA PHE A 206 15.95 -10.19 1.40
C PHE A 206 16.95 -11.25 0.93
N THR A 207 16.82 -11.75 -0.29
CA THR A 207 17.80 -12.63 -0.90
C THR A 207 19.15 -11.91 -1.08
N ARG A 208 19.11 -10.66 -1.56
CA ARG A 208 20.32 -9.83 -1.71
C ARG A 208 20.97 -9.45 -0.39
N LEU A 209 20.17 -9.28 0.66
CA LEU A 209 20.66 -9.03 2.03
C LEU A 209 21.04 -10.32 2.76
N GLY A 210 20.94 -11.50 2.16
CA GLY A 210 21.25 -12.78 2.80
C GLY A 210 20.28 -13.16 3.93
N LEU A 211 19.10 -12.55 4.00
CA LEU A 211 18.07 -12.84 5.03
C LEU A 211 17.22 -14.04 4.68
N ILE A 212 17.05 -14.36 3.40
CA ILE A 212 16.36 -15.57 2.93
C ILE A 212 17.16 -16.24 1.82
N ARG A 213 16.96 -17.54 1.63
CA ARG A 213 17.57 -18.29 0.52
C ARG A 213 16.82 -18.04 -0.77
N ALA A 214 17.51 -18.00 -1.91
CA ALA A 214 16.90 -17.84 -3.22
C ALA A 214 15.82 -18.91 -3.49
N ALA A 215 16.02 -20.15 -3.05
CA ALA A 215 15.03 -21.21 -3.18
C ALA A 215 13.73 -20.92 -2.40
N SER A 216 13.84 -20.43 -1.15
CA SER A 216 12.66 -20.01 -0.36
C SER A 216 11.94 -18.84 -1.00
N ALA A 217 12.69 -17.85 -1.50
CA ALA A 217 12.15 -16.69 -2.20
C ALA A 217 11.38 -17.11 -3.46
N ASN A 218 11.97 -17.96 -4.30
CA ASN A 218 11.31 -18.47 -5.52
C ASN A 218 10.05 -19.28 -5.18
N ALA A 219 10.09 -20.14 -4.15
CA ALA A 219 8.93 -20.93 -3.73
C ALA A 219 7.78 -20.03 -3.25
N ALA A 220 8.08 -19.00 -2.45
CA ALA A 220 7.07 -18.06 -1.96
C ALA A 220 6.41 -17.30 -3.12
N ILE A 221 7.20 -16.79 -4.08
CA ILE A 221 6.68 -16.06 -5.24
C ILE A 221 5.86 -16.96 -6.16
N VAL A 222 6.30 -18.20 -6.40
CA VAL A 222 5.51 -19.15 -7.19
C VAL A 222 4.19 -19.47 -6.50
N LEU A 223 4.21 -19.74 -5.19
CA LEU A 223 3.00 -19.97 -4.39
C LEU A 223 2.06 -18.77 -4.48
N GLU A 224 2.58 -17.57 -4.29
CA GLU A 224 1.79 -16.33 -4.38
C GLU A 224 1.19 -16.15 -5.77
N THR A 225 1.97 -16.35 -6.83
CA THR A 225 1.47 -16.24 -8.20
C THR A 225 0.34 -17.23 -8.46
N ILE A 226 0.45 -18.48 -7.96
CA ILE A 226 -0.61 -19.49 -8.08
C ILE A 226 -1.85 -19.04 -7.27
N VAL A 227 -1.66 -18.60 -6.03
CA VAL A 227 -2.75 -18.11 -5.16
C VAL A 227 -3.46 -16.95 -5.84
N PHE A 228 -2.71 -16.02 -6.45
CA PHE A 228 -3.30 -14.88 -7.14
C PHE A 228 -3.99 -15.23 -8.46
N LEU A 229 -3.40 -16.03 -9.30
CA LEU A 229 -4.02 -16.41 -10.57
C LEU A 229 -5.28 -17.25 -10.36
N PHE A 230 -5.33 -18.05 -9.32
CA PHE A 230 -6.47 -18.89 -9.00
C PHE A 230 -7.40 -18.26 -7.95
N GLY A 231 -6.82 -17.72 -6.89
CA GLY A 231 -7.53 -17.16 -5.74
C GLY A 231 -7.94 -15.71 -5.93
N GLY A 232 -7.06 -14.83 -6.41
CA GLY A 232 -7.33 -13.40 -6.49
C GLY A 232 -8.44 -13.03 -7.46
N ILE A 233 -8.55 -13.75 -8.60
CA ILE A 233 -9.68 -13.55 -9.52
C ILE A 233 -11.01 -13.93 -8.84
N LEU A 234 -11.05 -15.08 -8.17
CA LEU A 234 -12.23 -15.53 -7.43
C LEU A 234 -12.45 -14.68 -6.18
N GLY A 235 -11.38 -14.29 -5.49
CA GLY A 235 -11.38 -13.41 -4.32
C GLY A 235 -12.11 -12.09 -4.59
N THR A 236 -11.89 -11.49 -5.75
CA THR A 236 -12.57 -10.25 -6.17
C THR A 236 -14.10 -10.29 -5.98
N LEU A 237 -14.72 -11.46 -6.11
CA LEU A 237 -16.17 -11.61 -6.09
C LEU A 237 -16.81 -11.38 -4.71
N HIS A 238 -16.05 -11.41 -3.62
CA HIS A 238 -16.59 -11.12 -2.29
C HIS A 238 -17.02 -9.66 -2.10
N HIS A 239 -16.55 -8.76 -2.95
CA HIS A 239 -16.97 -7.35 -2.93
C HIS A 239 -18.34 -7.10 -3.58
N LEU A 240 -18.91 -8.09 -4.25
CA LEU A 240 -20.13 -7.93 -5.07
C LEU A 240 -21.43 -8.25 -4.32
N TYR A 241 -21.45 -8.18 -2.99
CA TYR A 241 -22.59 -8.59 -2.19
C TYR A 241 -23.89 -7.87 -2.57
N PHE A 242 -23.83 -6.55 -2.68
CA PHE A 242 -25.02 -5.73 -2.95
C PHE A 242 -25.33 -5.50 -4.46
N THR A 243 -24.68 -6.25 -5.33
CA THR A 243 -24.92 -6.19 -6.79
C THR A 243 -25.84 -7.29 -7.32
N GLY A 244 -26.40 -8.12 -6.43
CA GLY A 244 -27.25 -9.25 -6.78
C GLY A 244 -26.48 -10.55 -7.07
N THR A 245 -25.19 -10.60 -6.77
CA THR A 245 -24.36 -11.81 -6.93
C THR A 245 -24.81 -12.90 -5.94
N PRO A 246 -24.95 -14.18 -6.38
CA PRO A 246 -25.34 -15.27 -5.51
C PRO A 246 -24.39 -15.46 -4.32
N THR A 247 -24.94 -15.75 -3.13
CA THR A 247 -24.19 -15.90 -1.87
C THR A 247 -23.07 -16.95 -1.97
N ALA A 248 -23.27 -18.03 -2.71
CA ALA A 248 -22.24 -19.06 -2.91
C ALA A 248 -20.99 -18.51 -3.62
N VAL A 249 -21.16 -17.63 -4.60
CA VAL A 249 -20.05 -16.98 -5.30
C VAL A 249 -19.27 -16.07 -4.37
N ILE A 250 -19.97 -15.32 -3.52
CA ILE A 250 -19.36 -14.44 -2.52
C ILE A 250 -18.61 -15.27 -1.46
N ALA A 251 -19.16 -16.41 -1.02
CA ALA A 251 -18.50 -17.30 -0.08
C ALA A 251 -17.18 -17.88 -0.65
N ILE A 252 -17.20 -18.31 -1.90
CA ILE A 252 -15.98 -18.76 -2.61
C ILE A 252 -14.98 -17.61 -2.68
N GLY A 253 -15.42 -16.42 -3.05
CA GLY A 253 -14.57 -15.23 -3.08
C GLY A 253 -13.91 -14.94 -1.74
N ALA A 254 -14.68 -14.97 -0.65
CA ALA A 254 -14.15 -14.75 0.72
C ALA A 254 -13.10 -15.80 1.12
N MET A 255 -13.31 -17.07 0.76
CA MET A 255 -12.36 -18.15 1.06
C MET A 255 -11.03 -17.94 0.30
N PHE A 256 -11.10 -17.62 -0.99
CA PHE A 256 -9.89 -17.45 -1.79
C PHE A 256 -9.12 -16.19 -1.41
N SER A 257 -9.81 -15.07 -1.15
CA SER A 257 -9.15 -13.85 -0.66
C SER A 257 -8.42 -14.08 0.67
N ALA A 258 -8.97 -14.89 1.57
CA ALA A 258 -8.29 -15.23 2.83
C ALA A 258 -6.97 -15.99 2.63
N LEU A 259 -6.79 -16.73 1.54
CA LEU A 259 -5.54 -17.46 1.23
C LEU A 259 -4.41 -16.54 0.76
N GLU A 260 -4.73 -15.35 0.25
CA GLU A 260 -3.75 -14.38 -0.26
C GLU A 260 -2.79 -13.88 0.82
N VAL A 261 -3.20 -13.94 2.09
CA VAL A 261 -2.36 -13.53 3.22
C VAL A 261 -1.16 -14.46 3.47
N VAL A 262 -1.22 -15.71 3.00
CA VAL A 262 -0.26 -16.77 3.39
C VAL A 262 1.17 -16.51 2.89
N PRO A 263 1.42 -16.22 1.60
CA PRO A 263 2.79 -16.08 1.08
C PRO A 263 3.59 -14.98 1.76
N LEU A 264 3.02 -13.78 1.89
CA LEU A 264 3.69 -12.62 2.48
C LEU A 264 3.93 -12.82 3.99
N SER A 265 2.99 -13.46 4.70
CA SER A 265 3.17 -13.84 6.11
C SER A 265 4.33 -14.83 6.29
N MET A 266 4.48 -15.82 5.40
CA MET A 266 5.60 -16.77 5.42
C MET A 266 6.95 -16.07 5.24
N ILE A 267 7.05 -15.16 4.26
CA ILE A 267 8.26 -14.35 4.04
C ILE A 267 8.58 -13.51 5.28
N GLY A 268 7.58 -12.87 5.88
CA GLY A 268 7.75 -12.05 7.08
C GLY A 268 8.29 -12.86 8.26
N ILE A 269 7.76 -14.06 8.49
CA ILE A 269 8.21 -14.97 9.57
C ILE A 269 9.65 -15.44 9.32
N GLU A 270 9.99 -15.85 8.10
CA GLU A 270 11.37 -16.29 7.76
C GLU A 270 12.35 -15.13 7.92
N ALA A 271 12.00 -13.94 7.42
CA ALA A 271 12.82 -12.74 7.56
C ALA A 271 13.05 -12.37 9.03
N TYR A 272 12.01 -12.43 9.88
CA TYR A 272 12.14 -12.17 11.30
C TYR A 272 13.10 -13.17 11.98
N ARG A 273 12.94 -14.46 11.73
CA ARG A 273 13.81 -15.51 12.29
C ARG A 273 15.28 -15.30 11.89
N ASN A 274 15.53 -14.96 10.64
CA ASN A 274 16.87 -14.73 10.14
C ASN A 274 17.45 -13.40 10.64
N TYR A 275 16.63 -12.34 10.75
CA TYR A 275 17.04 -11.09 11.39
C TYR A 275 17.49 -11.31 12.84
N GLN A 276 16.76 -12.10 13.63
CA GLN A 276 17.18 -12.41 15.01
C GLN A 276 18.55 -13.08 15.10
N ARG A 277 18.91 -13.90 14.10
CA ARG A 277 20.21 -14.58 14.02
C ARG A 277 21.33 -13.67 13.55
N THR A 278 21.03 -12.70 12.69
CA THR A 278 22.01 -11.85 11.99
C THR A 278 22.07 -10.42 12.50
N LYS A 279 21.21 -10.01 13.44
CA LYS A 279 21.09 -8.62 13.93
C LYS A 279 22.37 -8.01 14.47
N ALA A 280 23.34 -8.85 14.91
CA ALA A 280 24.66 -8.41 15.38
C ALA A 280 25.63 -8.13 14.22
N ALA A 281 25.33 -8.52 12.98
CA ALA A 281 26.20 -8.29 11.85
C ALA A 281 26.23 -6.79 11.48
N PRO A 282 27.43 -6.19 11.25
CA PRO A 282 27.56 -4.75 11.02
C PRO A 282 26.75 -4.23 9.81
N TRP A 283 26.58 -5.04 8.77
CA TRP A 283 25.82 -4.66 7.58
C TRP A 283 24.31 -4.56 7.85
N VAL A 284 23.77 -5.39 8.76
CA VAL A 284 22.34 -5.36 9.15
C VAL A 284 22.01 -4.04 9.80
N ALA A 285 22.90 -3.47 10.60
CA ALA A 285 22.70 -2.18 11.23
C ALA A 285 22.41 -1.05 10.21
N ASN A 286 23.00 -1.13 9.01
CA ASN A 286 22.77 -0.15 7.95
C ASN A 286 21.34 -0.16 7.40
N TYR A 287 20.68 -1.31 7.38
CA TYR A 287 19.32 -1.52 6.83
C TYR A 287 18.28 -1.85 7.90
N ARG A 288 18.66 -1.75 9.17
CA ARG A 288 17.83 -2.18 10.30
C ARG A 288 16.39 -1.70 10.23
N TRP A 289 16.16 -0.41 9.97
CA TRP A 289 14.82 0.16 9.97
C TRP A 289 13.99 -0.25 8.76
N ALA A 290 14.61 -0.38 7.58
CA ALA A 290 13.94 -0.96 6.42
C ALA A 290 13.53 -2.41 6.67
N ILE A 291 14.44 -3.23 7.22
CA ILE A 291 14.16 -4.64 7.57
C ILE A 291 13.03 -4.73 8.62
N LEU A 292 13.04 -3.89 9.65
CA LEU A 292 11.98 -3.88 10.66
C LEU A 292 10.64 -3.44 10.08
N CYS A 293 10.60 -2.49 9.14
CA CYS A 293 9.37 -2.14 8.42
C CYS A 293 8.84 -3.35 7.64
N PHE A 294 9.70 -4.09 6.92
CA PHE A 294 9.27 -5.30 6.19
C PHE A 294 8.80 -6.43 7.11
N ILE A 295 9.38 -6.56 8.31
CA ILE A 295 8.90 -7.50 9.33
C ILE A 295 7.51 -7.05 9.85
N ALA A 296 7.32 -5.74 10.09
CA ALA A 296 6.03 -5.19 10.48
C ALA A 296 4.95 -5.41 9.41
N VAL A 297 5.32 -5.37 8.11
CA VAL A 297 4.44 -5.76 7.00
C VAL A 297 3.90 -7.17 7.21
N GLY A 298 4.76 -8.16 7.50
CA GLY A 298 4.32 -9.54 7.75
C GLY A 298 3.36 -9.65 8.94
N PHE A 299 3.60 -8.90 10.03
CA PHE A 299 2.71 -8.84 11.18
C PHE A 299 1.33 -8.25 10.79
N TRP A 300 1.32 -7.08 10.18
CA TRP A 300 0.07 -6.42 9.79
C TRP A 300 -0.67 -7.17 8.68
N ASN A 301 0.05 -7.87 7.80
CA ASN A 301 -0.58 -8.74 6.81
C ASN A 301 -1.37 -9.87 7.48
N THR A 302 -0.79 -10.51 8.49
CA THR A 302 -1.48 -11.59 9.22
C THR A 302 -2.70 -11.08 9.99
N ILE A 303 -2.56 -9.96 10.71
CA ILE A 303 -3.62 -9.44 11.58
C ILE A 303 -4.58 -8.55 10.79
N GLY A 304 -4.05 -7.57 10.03
CA GLY A 304 -4.84 -6.53 9.37
C GLY A 304 -5.53 -7.03 8.12
N ALA A 305 -4.77 -7.57 7.18
CA ALA A 305 -5.32 -8.11 5.94
C ALA A 305 -5.99 -9.47 6.18
N GLY A 306 -5.30 -10.40 6.84
CA GLY A 306 -5.82 -11.75 7.08
C GLY A 306 -6.97 -11.80 8.07
N LEU A 307 -6.68 -11.67 9.37
CA LEU A 307 -7.68 -11.87 10.42
C LEU A 307 -8.85 -10.87 10.34
N LEU A 308 -8.56 -9.58 10.27
CA LEU A 308 -9.60 -8.56 10.19
C LEU A 308 -10.33 -8.61 8.85
N GLY A 309 -9.62 -8.83 7.73
CA GLY A 309 -10.23 -8.96 6.41
C GLY A 309 -11.19 -10.15 6.35
N PHE A 310 -10.74 -11.34 6.76
CA PHE A 310 -11.60 -12.52 6.76
C PHE A 310 -12.81 -12.35 7.69
N SER A 311 -12.66 -11.67 8.82
CA SER A 311 -13.75 -11.46 9.77
C SER A 311 -14.91 -10.62 9.20
N ILE A 312 -14.67 -9.83 8.15
CA ILE A 312 -15.68 -8.94 7.57
C ILE A 312 -16.13 -9.34 6.16
N ASN A 313 -15.44 -10.26 5.47
CA ASN A 313 -15.69 -10.53 4.06
C ASN A 313 -16.56 -11.79 3.81
N THR A 314 -16.77 -12.64 4.82
CA THR A 314 -17.70 -13.77 4.68
C THR A 314 -19.14 -13.28 4.49
N PRO A 315 -20.00 -13.99 3.72
CA PRO A 315 -21.32 -13.46 3.31
C PRO A 315 -22.17 -12.97 4.48
N ILE A 316 -22.21 -13.71 5.59
CA ILE A 316 -22.99 -13.31 6.76
C ILE A 316 -22.40 -12.08 7.45
N ALA A 317 -21.09 -11.98 7.53
CA ALA A 317 -20.41 -10.82 8.09
C ALA A 317 -20.63 -9.58 7.22
N LEU A 318 -20.49 -9.71 5.91
CA LEU A 318 -20.76 -8.61 4.95
C LEU A 318 -22.17 -8.08 5.12
N TYR A 319 -23.17 -8.94 5.23
CA TYR A 319 -24.56 -8.51 5.39
C TYR A 319 -24.75 -7.56 6.58
N TYR A 320 -24.15 -7.89 7.73
CA TYR A 320 -24.33 -7.10 8.95
C TYR A 320 -23.29 -5.98 9.13
N MET A 321 -22.08 -6.12 8.59
CA MET A 321 -20.93 -5.28 8.97
C MET A 321 -20.39 -4.38 7.85
N GLN A 322 -20.82 -4.54 6.60
CA GLN A 322 -20.27 -3.72 5.50
C GLN A 322 -20.48 -2.23 5.76
N GLY A 323 -19.41 -1.45 5.63
CA GLY A 323 -19.42 0.00 5.84
C GLY A 323 -19.50 0.45 7.30
N LEU A 324 -19.35 -0.46 8.28
CA LEU A 324 -19.20 -0.13 9.70
C LEU A 324 -17.73 0.05 10.09
N ASN A 325 -17.44 0.38 11.35
CA ASN A 325 -16.08 0.64 11.81
C ASN A 325 -15.13 -0.57 11.71
N MET A 326 -15.65 -1.81 11.65
CA MET A 326 -14.83 -2.99 11.33
C MET A 326 -14.18 -2.90 9.94
N THR A 327 -14.88 -2.36 8.94
CA THR A 327 -14.30 -2.08 7.61
C THR A 327 -13.18 -1.05 7.69
N ALA A 328 -13.36 0.01 8.49
CA ALA A 328 -12.31 1.01 8.72
C ALA A 328 -11.12 0.42 9.49
N ALA A 329 -11.35 -0.48 10.47
CA ALA A 329 -10.29 -1.18 11.19
C ALA A 329 -9.43 -2.02 10.25
N HIS A 330 -10.06 -2.85 9.41
CA HIS A 330 -9.37 -3.60 8.36
C HIS A 330 -8.64 -2.67 7.40
N GLY A 331 -9.31 -1.64 6.88
CA GLY A 331 -8.73 -0.70 5.92
C GLY A 331 -7.46 0.00 6.45
N HIS A 332 -7.44 0.48 7.69
CA HIS A 332 -6.25 1.11 8.27
C HIS A 332 -5.13 0.10 8.53
N ALA A 333 -5.47 -1.09 9.07
CA ALA A 333 -4.49 -2.13 9.36
C ALA A 333 -3.87 -2.71 8.07
N ALA A 334 -4.65 -2.90 7.01
CA ALA A 334 -4.17 -3.40 5.72
C ALA A 334 -3.47 -2.29 4.92
N LEU A 335 -4.16 -1.17 4.63
CA LEU A 335 -3.58 -0.13 3.75
C LEU A 335 -2.35 0.53 4.34
N PHE A 336 -2.34 0.88 5.64
CA PHE A 336 -1.14 1.45 6.23
C PHE A 336 -0.22 0.39 6.82
N GLY A 337 -0.77 -0.56 7.59
CA GLY A 337 0.04 -1.58 8.26
C GLY A 337 0.80 -2.49 7.30
N VAL A 338 0.21 -2.86 6.16
CA VAL A 338 0.88 -3.63 5.12
C VAL A 338 1.50 -2.69 4.10
N TYR A 339 0.69 -2.03 3.29
CA TYR A 339 1.18 -1.30 2.12
C TYR A 339 1.92 -0.02 2.47
N GLY A 340 1.49 0.71 3.50
CA GLY A 340 2.17 1.91 3.99
C GLY A 340 3.51 1.58 4.64
N MET A 341 3.58 0.58 5.53
CA MET A 341 4.85 0.13 6.12
C MET A 341 5.81 -0.40 5.06
N LEU A 342 5.30 -1.11 4.05
CA LEU A 342 6.10 -1.51 2.91
C LEU A 342 6.66 -0.29 2.17
N GLY A 343 5.82 0.71 1.86
CA GLY A 343 6.24 1.94 1.22
C GLY A 343 7.34 2.67 2.00
N VAL A 344 7.20 2.78 3.33
CA VAL A 344 8.24 3.35 4.21
C VAL A 344 9.51 2.50 4.17
N GLY A 345 9.40 1.18 4.28
CA GLY A 345 10.54 0.27 4.22
C GLY A 345 11.32 0.37 2.91
N LEU A 346 10.61 0.38 1.78
CA LEU A 346 11.18 0.52 0.44
C LEU A 346 11.86 1.89 0.25
N MET A 347 11.20 2.96 0.71
CA MET A 347 11.78 4.31 0.69
C MET A 347 13.08 4.36 1.51
N LEU A 348 13.09 3.81 2.73
CA LEU A 348 14.28 3.77 3.58
C LEU A 348 15.40 2.93 2.93
N PHE A 349 15.05 1.82 2.29
CA PHE A 349 16.00 1.00 1.56
C PHE A 349 16.67 1.79 0.43
N CYS A 350 15.89 2.44 -0.42
CA CYS A 350 16.41 3.25 -1.52
C CYS A 350 17.24 4.44 -1.01
N LEU A 351 16.73 5.18 -0.03
CA LEU A 351 17.43 6.32 0.55
C LEU A 351 18.75 5.90 1.19
N ARG A 352 18.84 4.69 1.77
CA ARG A 352 20.09 4.19 2.33
C ARG A 352 21.19 4.03 1.29
N GLY A 353 20.83 3.61 0.08
CA GLY A 353 21.77 3.53 -1.04
C GLY A 353 22.18 4.87 -1.65
N LEU A 354 21.32 5.89 -1.52
CA LEU A 354 21.52 7.21 -2.12
C LEU A 354 22.14 8.25 -1.17
N THR A 355 22.21 7.94 0.15
CA THR A 355 22.48 8.94 1.18
C THR A 355 23.83 8.69 1.86
N ASP A 356 24.50 9.77 2.27
CA ASP A 356 25.68 9.69 3.12
C ASP A 356 25.33 9.09 4.50
N ARG A 357 26.28 8.33 5.07
CA ARG A 357 26.15 7.76 6.43
C ARG A 357 25.89 8.84 7.48
N LEU A 358 26.46 10.04 7.35
CA LEU A 358 26.27 11.16 8.28
C LEU A 358 24.86 11.77 8.23
N ALA A 359 24.12 11.60 7.13
CA ALA A 359 22.73 12.04 7.02
C ALA A 359 21.76 11.08 7.72
N TRP A 360 22.15 9.80 7.84
CA TRP A 360 21.31 8.77 8.46
C TRP A 360 21.21 8.99 9.97
N SER A 361 20.00 8.91 10.52
CA SER A 361 19.72 9.22 11.93
C SER A 361 18.80 8.20 12.57
N ASP A 362 19.37 7.30 13.35
CA ASP A 362 18.60 6.33 14.14
C ASP A 362 17.74 7.03 15.21
N ALA A 363 18.17 8.20 15.70
CA ALA A 363 17.40 9.00 16.64
C ALA A 363 16.06 9.49 16.07
N LEU A 364 15.94 9.65 14.74
CA LEU A 364 14.68 9.97 14.05
C LEU A 364 13.92 8.72 13.62
N LEU A 365 14.64 7.69 13.16
CA LEU A 365 14.00 6.48 12.62
C LEU A 365 13.44 5.55 13.71
N LYS A 366 14.05 5.50 14.88
CA LYS A 366 13.56 4.69 16.00
C LYS A 366 12.17 5.16 16.49
N PRO A 367 11.97 6.43 16.86
CA PRO A 367 10.64 6.90 17.25
C PRO A 367 9.64 6.82 16.07
N MET A 368 10.04 7.15 14.85
CA MET A 368 9.20 6.99 13.66
C MET A 368 8.60 5.59 13.59
N PHE A 369 9.44 4.55 13.61
CA PHE A 369 8.98 3.17 13.49
C PHE A 369 8.00 2.77 14.60
N TRP A 370 8.36 3.04 15.85
CA TRP A 370 7.52 2.63 16.98
C TRP A 370 6.22 3.43 17.06
N LEU A 371 6.28 4.75 16.86
CA LEU A 371 5.09 5.60 16.97
C LEU A 371 4.09 5.32 15.83
N LEU A 372 4.55 5.03 14.62
CA LEU A 372 3.65 4.63 13.53
C LEU A 372 2.94 3.30 13.84
N ASN A 373 3.68 2.29 14.33
CA ASN A 373 3.07 0.99 14.63
C ASN A 373 2.18 1.03 15.88
N ILE A 374 2.62 1.69 16.97
CA ILE A 374 1.83 1.82 18.20
C ILE A 374 0.58 2.67 17.95
N GLY A 375 0.72 3.82 17.26
CA GLY A 375 -0.42 4.67 16.93
C GLY A 375 -1.45 3.94 16.07
N LEU A 376 -1.01 3.18 15.07
CA LEU A 376 -1.90 2.34 14.27
C LEU A 376 -2.59 1.27 15.12
N ALA A 377 -1.85 0.57 15.99
CA ALA A 377 -2.43 -0.44 16.88
C ALA A 377 -3.47 0.17 17.83
N MET A 378 -3.20 1.35 18.38
CA MET A 378 -4.17 2.06 19.23
C MET A 378 -5.44 2.44 18.44
N MET A 379 -5.30 3.03 17.24
CA MET A 379 -6.45 3.35 16.39
C MET A 379 -7.31 2.12 16.10
N VAL A 380 -6.68 1.01 15.73
CA VAL A 380 -7.37 -0.22 15.33
C VAL A 380 -8.00 -0.90 16.54
N PHE A 381 -7.21 -1.24 17.57
CA PHE A 381 -7.65 -2.14 18.63
C PHE A 381 -8.33 -1.45 19.80
N MET A 382 -8.02 -0.17 20.08
CA MET A 382 -8.67 0.54 21.17
C MET A 382 -9.95 1.27 20.76
N ALA A 383 -10.09 1.62 19.46
CA ALA A 383 -11.22 2.42 18.98
C ALA A 383 -12.04 1.71 17.89
N LEU A 384 -11.45 1.43 16.72
CA LEU A 384 -12.21 0.98 15.55
C LEU A 384 -12.80 -0.41 15.72
N VAL A 385 -12.05 -1.38 16.29
CA VAL A 385 -12.54 -2.73 16.52
C VAL A 385 -13.66 -2.76 17.56
N PRO A 386 -13.53 -2.17 18.76
CA PRO A 386 -14.63 -2.11 19.73
C PRO A 386 -15.87 -1.41 19.18
N ALA A 387 -15.72 -0.27 18.50
CA ALA A 387 -16.82 0.43 17.86
C ALA A 387 -17.50 -0.44 16.78
N GLY A 388 -16.70 -1.11 15.95
CA GLY A 388 -17.21 -1.98 14.90
C GLY A 388 -17.96 -3.20 15.44
N ILE A 389 -17.48 -3.83 16.54
CA ILE A 389 -18.16 -4.93 17.21
C ILE A 389 -19.50 -4.46 17.79
N TYR A 390 -19.55 -3.30 18.44
CA TYR A 390 -20.79 -2.73 18.95
C TYR A 390 -21.81 -2.44 17.84
N GLN A 391 -21.36 -1.85 16.73
CA GLN A 391 -22.22 -1.64 15.56
C GLN A 391 -22.69 -2.96 14.94
N ALA A 392 -21.82 -3.97 14.85
CA ALA A 392 -22.20 -5.30 14.36
C ALA A 392 -23.28 -5.93 15.24
N TRP A 393 -23.12 -5.85 16.57
CA TRP A 393 -24.15 -6.31 17.53
C TRP A 393 -25.47 -5.56 17.31
N ALA A 394 -25.44 -4.24 17.19
CA ALA A 394 -26.64 -3.43 16.93
C ALA A 394 -27.30 -3.82 15.57
N SER A 395 -26.49 -4.08 14.55
CA SER A 395 -26.95 -4.51 13.23
C SER A 395 -27.64 -5.89 13.27
N ILE A 396 -27.08 -6.84 14.02
CA ILE A 396 -27.63 -8.20 14.16
C ILE A 396 -28.92 -8.19 14.99
N THR A 397 -28.98 -7.41 16.06
CA THR A 397 -30.10 -7.46 17.02
C THR A 397 -31.26 -6.55 16.65
N LYS A 398 -30.99 -5.39 16.03
CA LYS A 398 -32.02 -4.37 15.72
C LYS A 398 -32.06 -3.97 14.25
N GLY A 399 -31.21 -4.54 13.41
CA GLY A 399 -31.17 -4.30 11.98
C GLY A 399 -30.07 -3.33 11.51
N MET A 400 -29.67 -3.47 10.24
CA MET A 400 -28.51 -2.75 9.69
C MET A 400 -28.71 -1.24 9.68
N TRP A 401 -29.94 -0.74 9.52
CA TRP A 401 -30.25 0.69 9.54
C TRP A 401 -30.16 1.27 10.94
N PHE A 402 -30.57 0.50 11.97
CA PHE A 402 -30.43 0.90 13.35
C PHE A 402 -28.97 1.11 13.74
N ALA A 403 -28.07 0.22 13.32
CA ALA A 403 -26.63 0.35 13.59
C ALA A 403 -26.00 1.62 13.01
N ARG A 404 -26.67 2.29 12.09
CA ARG A 404 -26.26 3.53 11.44
C ARG A 404 -27.07 4.75 11.86
N SER A 405 -28.02 4.55 12.77
CA SER A 405 -28.89 5.61 13.27
C SER A 405 -28.14 6.58 14.19
N PRO A 406 -28.61 7.83 14.32
CA PRO A 406 -28.08 8.77 15.31
C PRO A 406 -28.07 8.19 16.73
N GLU A 407 -29.09 7.37 17.09
CA GLU A 407 -29.19 6.73 18.40
C GLU A 407 -27.96 5.85 18.73
N VAL A 408 -27.43 5.12 17.75
CA VAL A 408 -26.23 4.29 17.92
C VAL A 408 -24.96 5.13 17.79
N ILE A 409 -24.89 6.00 16.77
CA ILE A 409 -23.68 6.77 16.47
C ILE A 409 -23.36 7.77 17.60
N HIS A 410 -24.37 8.37 18.21
CA HIS A 410 -24.23 9.29 19.34
C HIS A 410 -24.49 8.63 20.70
N SER A 411 -24.48 7.31 20.77
CA SER A 411 -24.54 6.62 22.06
C SER A 411 -23.27 6.93 22.88
N PRO A 412 -23.36 6.97 24.23
CA PRO A 412 -22.19 7.26 25.07
C PRO A 412 -21.01 6.32 24.82
N PHE A 413 -21.28 5.07 24.47
CA PHE A 413 -20.23 4.13 24.11
C PHE A 413 -19.51 4.54 22.84
N MET A 414 -20.25 4.88 21.77
CA MET A 414 -19.66 5.27 20.49
C MET A 414 -18.89 6.57 20.60
N GLU A 415 -19.41 7.56 21.32
CA GLU A 415 -18.71 8.81 21.57
C GLU A 415 -17.38 8.58 22.32
N ASN A 416 -17.37 7.68 23.34
CA ASN A 416 -16.13 7.30 23.99
C ASN A 416 -15.14 6.62 23.04
N MET A 417 -15.62 5.76 22.14
CA MET A 417 -14.73 5.09 21.13
C MET A 417 -14.13 6.11 20.17
N VAL A 418 -14.90 7.10 19.74
CA VAL A 418 -14.42 8.19 18.89
C VAL A 418 -13.30 8.98 19.58
N TRP A 419 -13.48 9.34 20.85
CA TRP A 419 -12.44 10.02 21.63
C TRP A 419 -11.22 9.14 21.93
N LEU A 420 -11.40 7.84 22.14
CA LEU A 420 -10.30 6.89 22.32
C LEU A 420 -9.43 6.71 21.07
N ARG A 421 -9.94 7.11 19.90
CA ARG A 421 -9.14 7.14 18.67
C ARG A 421 -8.08 8.24 18.70
N VAL A 422 -8.38 9.39 19.31
CA VAL A 422 -7.53 10.59 19.28
C VAL A 422 -6.09 10.32 19.78
N PRO A 423 -5.85 9.64 20.92
CA PRO A 423 -4.49 9.30 21.33
C PRO A 423 -3.71 8.50 20.27
N GLY A 424 -4.34 7.53 19.62
CA GLY A 424 -3.72 6.74 18.55
C GLY A 424 -3.37 7.59 17.32
N ASP A 425 -4.29 8.45 16.89
CA ASP A 425 -4.09 9.38 15.78
C ASP A 425 -2.94 10.36 16.07
N VAL A 426 -2.85 10.90 17.29
CA VAL A 426 -1.77 11.80 17.71
C VAL A 426 -0.41 11.08 17.73
N VAL A 427 -0.34 9.89 18.33
CA VAL A 427 0.89 9.08 18.37
C VAL A 427 1.37 8.78 16.96
N PHE A 428 0.46 8.39 16.06
CA PHE A 428 0.75 8.15 14.66
C PHE A 428 1.25 9.41 13.93
N ALA A 429 0.58 10.55 14.14
CA ALA A 429 0.95 11.84 13.55
C ALA A 429 2.36 12.26 13.99
N VAL A 430 2.71 12.09 15.26
CA VAL A 430 4.06 12.35 15.76
C VAL A 430 5.08 11.43 15.07
N GLY A 431 4.77 10.16 14.88
CA GLY A 431 5.59 9.23 14.09
C GLY A 431 5.84 9.72 12.66
N THR A 432 4.80 10.26 12.02
CA THR A 432 4.90 10.86 10.68
C THR A 432 5.78 12.11 10.66
N VAL A 433 5.72 12.95 11.71
CA VAL A 433 6.63 14.10 11.84
C VAL A 433 8.09 13.66 11.92
N PHE A 434 8.41 12.61 12.68
CA PHE A 434 9.76 12.05 12.70
C PHE A 434 10.23 11.56 11.33
N LEU A 435 9.34 10.91 10.56
CA LEU A 435 9.64 10.52 9.18
C LEU A 435 9.93 11.74 8.29
N ALA A 436 9.09 12.77 8.36
CA ALA A 436 9.27 14.00 7.60
C ALA A 436 10.60 14.70 7.96
N LEU A 437 10.93 14.82 9.23
CA LEU A 437 12.20 15.38 9.68
C LEU A 437 13.40 14.58 9.18
N PHE A 438 13.30 13.25 9.16
CA PHE A 438 14.32 12.39 8.60
C PHE A 438 14.51 12.63 7.10
N VAL A 439 13.43 12.66 6.32
CA VAL A 439 13.47 12.93 4.87
C VAL A 439 14.05 14.31 4.59
N LEU A 440 13.61 15.35 5.30
CA LEU A 440 14.17 16.71 5.16
C LEU A 440 15.66 16.76 5.49
N ARG A 441 16.11 16.02 6.51
CA ARG A 441 17.54 15.91 6.84
C ARG A 441 18.34 15.27 5.71
N VAL A 442 17.81 14.20 5.11
CA VAL A 442 18.46 13.51 3.99
C VAL A 442 18.50 14.41 2.75
N MET A 443 17.42 15.11 2.42
CA MET A 443 17.36 16.00 1.25
C MET A 443 18.30 17.20 1.33
N ARG A 444 18.65 17.66 2.52
CA ARG A 444 19.59 18.79 2.71
C ARG A 444 21.05 18.42 2.47
N ARG A 445 21.36 17.15 2.29
CA ARG A 445 22.74 16.68 2.07
C ARG A 445 22.89 16.19 0.63
N PRO A 446 24.01 16.50 -0.05
CA PRO A 446 24.20 16.07 -1.42
C PRO A 446 24.14 14.54 -1.52
N ALA A 447 23.41 14.06 -2.50
CA ALA A 447 23.39 12.66 -2.85
C ALA A 447 24.80 12.22 -3.26
N ARG A 448 25.26 11.08 -2.77
CA ARG A 448 26.47 10.45 -3.33
C ARG A 448 26.07 9.76 -4.64
N PRO A 449 26.95 9.74 -5.65
CA PRO A 449 26.75 8.85 -6.78
C PRO A 449 26.58 7.45 -6.23
N ALA A 450 25.56 6.75 -6.68
CA ALA A 450 25.20 5.42 -6.22
C ALA A 450 26.33 4.43 -6.56
N VAL A 451 27.29 4.29 -5.68
CA VAL A 451 28.11 3.10 -5.62
C VAL A 451 27.24 2.07 -4.89
N VAL A 452 26.55 1.25 -5.66
CA VAL A 452 25.77 0.15 -5.11
C VAL A 452 26.75 -0.94 -4.68
N PRO A 453 27.05 -1.08 -3.40
CA PRO A 453 27.73 -2.26 -2.93
C PRO A 453 26.66 -3.28 -2.60
N VAL A 454 26.16 -3.98 -3.60
CA VAL A 454 25.33 -5.15 -3.36
C VAL A 454 26.13 -6.41 -3.65
N GLU A 455 27.32 -6.47 -3.12
CA GLU A 455 27.99 -7.73 -2.84
C GLU A 455 28.19 -7.79 -1.33
N VAL A 456 27.13 -8.24 -0.62
CA VAL A 456 27.31 -8.80 0.72
C VAL A 456 27.98 -10.16 0.50
N PRO A 457 29.19 -10.41 1.04
CA PRO A 457 29.76 -11.74 1.01
C PRO A 457 28.80 -12.65 1.80
N ILE A 458 28.16 -13.57 1.12
CA ILE A 458 27.34 -14.59 1.77
C ILE A 458 28.29 -15.61 2.37
N GLU A 459 28.75 -15.38 3.58
CA GLU A 459 29.17 -16.46 4.46
C GLU A 459 27.91 -17.18 4.97
N ILE A 460 27.35 -18.03 4.12
CA ILE A 460 26.44 -19.08 4.59
C ILE A 460 27.32 -20.07 5.35
N ALA A 461 27.03 -20.27 6.62
CA ALA A 461 27.68 -21.24 7.46
C ALA A 461 27.91 -22.58 6.71
N GLY A 462 29.17 -22.88 6.40
CA GLY A 462 29.58 -24.17 5.85
C GLY A 462 30.24 -24.18 4.46
N ARG A 463 30.49 -23.03 3.78
CA ARG A 463 31.33 -23.01 2.58
C ARG A 463 32.45 -21.95 2.72
N PRO A 464 33.74 -22.29 2.45
CA PRO A 464 34.83 -21.32 2.50
C PRO A 464 34.63 -20.24 1.42
N ALA A 465 34.90 -19.00 1.81
CA ALA A 465 34.77 -17.80 0.96
C ALA A 465 35.64 -17.97 -0.31
N ALA A 466 35.00 -17.86 -1.49
CA ALA A 466 35.72 -17.67 -2.74
C ALA A 466 36.40 -16.30 -2.70
N LYS A 467 37.74 -16.28 -2.80
CA LYS A 467 38.56 -15.05 -2.78
C LYS A 467 38.06 -14.07 -3.88
N ALA A 468 37.57 -12.93 -3.44
CA ALA A 468 37.24 -11.82 -4.32
C ALA A 468 38.54 -11.35 -5.03
N ARG A 469 38.58 -11.47 -6.34
CA ARG A 469 39.60 -10.81 -7.17
C ARG A 469 39.21 -9.32 -7.26
N VAL A 470 39.93 -8.49 -6.53
CA VAL A 470 39.93 -7.04 -6.73
C VAL A 470 40.63 -6.78 -8.05
N SER A 471 39.89 -6.42 -9.09
CA SER A 471 40.45 -5.87 -10.33
C SER A 471 40.67 -4.38 -10.13
N THR A 472 41.90 -4.03 -9.72
CA THR A 472 42.44 -2.69 -9.90
C THR A 472 42.80 -2.54 -11.38
N LYS A 473 42.00 -1.80 -12.16
CA LYS A 473 42.51 -1.14 -13.34
C LYS A 473 42.00 0.30 -13.31
N ALA A 474 43.01 1.17 -13.39
CA ALA A 474 42.95 2.62 -13.48
C ALA A 474 42.12 3.15 -14.63
#